data_85a39bdac6a02087cb9420d46d5d1a91
#
_entry.id   85a39bdac6a02087cb9420d46d5d1a91
#
_cell.length_a   1.000
_cell.length_b   1.000
_cell.length_c   1.000
_cell.angle_alpha   90.00
_cell.angle_beta   90.00
_cell.angle_gamma   90.00
#
_symmetry.space_group_name_H-M   'P 1'
#
loop_
_entity.id
_entity.type
_entity.pdbx_description
1 polymer ?
#
loop_
_entity_poly.entity_id
_entity_poly.type
_entity_poly.pdbx_seq_one_letter_code
_entity_poly.pdbx_strand_id
1 'polypeptide(L)'
;MGVRVRERPKGSGIYWIFIDHQGKRKAKKVGRDKRLANEAAKKIEAKLILGHFDLSPDENQTPPTFGEYAKNWISLTVPVTCKESTLRDYHDILKNHVLPVFGNYNITDVTRGMVKDFLLGKRKQGYAANTVCHFRDVISGVFNKAIDDEVLQTNPALRMGKYLRSKKDRREALAPLNSEELSVLLRTVRTHYKEHFPLFLLLARTGLRIGEALALKWEDIDFNGRFMEVKRGLVRGKIQTPKNGKNRRVDMSLQLTQVLNQHLVESKKKGLALGLGALPEYIFTNSNGGLIDKDNWRRRVFAKALQKAGLRKVRIHDLRHTYATLRISKGDNIADVSNQLGHHSVKLTLDTYYHWMPGGKKSEIDALDDPSILQPSATYPQPEQKNGVTLNA
;
A
#
# COMPACT_ATOMS: atom_id res chain seq x y z
N MET A 1 42.05 24.77 32.13
CA MET A 1 40.89 24.68 31.22
C MET A 1 40.72 26.05 30.56
N GLY A 2 40.73 26.11 29.21
CA GLY A 2 40.52 27.38 28.53
C GLY A 2 40.26 27.20 27.04
N VAL A 3 39.31 27.98 26.54
CA VAL A 3 39.04 28.11 25.10
C VAL A 3 39.49 29.51 24.69
N ARG A 4 40.40 29.62 23.71
CA ARG A 4 40.98 30.90 23.27
C ARG A 4 40.87 31.06 21.77
N VAL A 5 40.47 32.24 21.31
CA VAL A 5 40.45 32.60 19.88
C VAL A 5 41.75 33.36 19.57
N ARG A 6 42.48 32.90 18.55
CA ARG A 6 43.66 33.55 18.04
C ARG A 6 43.67 33.57 16.53
N GLU A 7 44.28 34.59 15.98
CA GLU A 7 44.58 34.70 14.57
C GLU A 7 45.80 33.86 14.23
N ARG A 8 45.74 33.06 13.19
CA ARG A 8 46.87 32.23 12.73
C ARG A 8 46.82 32.01 11.20
N PRO A 9 47.90 32.43 10.46
CA PRO A 9 49.07 33.18 10.90
C PRO A 9 48.70 34.61 11.36
N LYS A 10 49.55 35.25 12.17
CA LYS A 10 49.30 36.61 12.67
C LYS A 10 49.21 37.58 11.49
N GLY A 11 48.17 38.41 11.39
CA GLY A 11 47.95 39.33 10.29
C GLY A 11 47.17 38.73 9.08
N SER A 12 46.76 37.43 9.12
CA SER A 12 46.07 36.75 8.00
C SER A 12 44.57 36.99 7.97
N GLY A 13 43.99 37.58 9.03
CA GLY A 13 42.55 37.69 9.19
C GLY A 13 41.84 36.35 9.43
N ILE A 14 42.59 35.27 9.66
CA ILE A 14 42.03 33.92 9.85
C ILE A 14 42.04 33.56 11.34
N TYR A 15 40.87 33.36 11.93
CA TYR A 15 40.70 33.03 13.33
C TYR A 15 40.59 31.56 13.58
N TRP A 16 41.28 31.09 14.65
CA TRP A 16 41.29 29.73 15.15
C TRP A 16 40.83 29.69 16.60
N ILE A 17 40.10 28.67 16.99
CA ILE A 17 39.76 28.37 18.38
C ILE A 17 40.75 27.34 18.89
N PHE A 18 41.46 27.67 19.96
CA PHE A 18 42.34 26.76 20.69
C PHE A 18 41.65 26.32 21.97
N ILE A 19 41.51 25.04 22.16
CA ILE A 19 40.85 24.39 23.27
C ILE A 19 41.90 23.65 24.08
N ASP A 20 41.99 23.92 25.38
CA ASP A 20 42.84 23.22 26.34
C ASP A 20 41.98 22.71 27.50
N HIS A 21 41.77 21.41 27.58
CA HIS A 21 40.90 20.76 28.55
C HIS A 21 41.50 19.42 29.00
N GLN A 22 41.65 19.21 30.31
CA GLN A 22 42.20 17.98 30.91
C GLN A 22 43.49 17.47 30.25
N GLY A 23 44.46 18.37 29.98
CA GLY A 23 45.74 18.03 29.36
C GLY A 23 45.72 17.80 27.85
N LYS A 24 44.54 17.77 27.20
CA LYS A 24 44.40 17.67 25.78
C LYS A 24 44.24 19.03 25.12
N ARG A 25 44.96 19.22 23.98
CA ARG A 25 44.92 20.46 23.20
C ARG A 25 44.40 20.22 21.80
N LYS A 26 43.42 21.05 21.36
CA LYS A 26 42.89 21.00 20.01
C LYS A 26 42.74 22.41 19.44
N ALA A 27 43.01 22.53 18.13
CA ALA A 27 42.83 23.83 17.45
C ALA A 27 41.90 23.62 16.23
N LYS A 28 40.90 24.52 16.10
CA LYS A 28 39.94 24.44 14.97
C LYS A 28 39.89 25.80 14.26
N LYS A 29 40.07 25.77 12.93
CA LYS A 29 39.94 26.95 12.06
C LYS A 29 38.44 27.32 11.96
N VAL A 30 38.11 28.61 12.17
CA VAL A 30 36.72 29.10 12.12
C VAL A 30 36.46 29.90 10.84
N GLY A 31 37.41 30.74 10.44
CA GLY A 31 37.26 31.61 9.27
C GLY A 31 37.79 33.03 9.52
N ARG A 32 37.31 34.01 8.74
CA ARG A 32 37.78 35.38 8.79
C ARG A 32 36.95 36.29 9.74
N ASP A 33 35.85 35.80 10.27
CA ASP A 33 35.00 36.59 11.18
C ASP A 33 35.36 36.35 12.64
N LYS A 34 35.92 37.34 13.28
CA LYS A 34 36.32 37.32 14.68
C LYS A 34 35.13 37.19 15.63
N ARG A 35 33.97 37.78 15.28
CA ARG A 35 32.76 37.73 16.10
C ARG A 35 32.21 36.32 16.15
N LEU A 36 32.05 35.67 14.99
CA LEU A 36 31.62 34.28 14.89
C LEU A 36 32.61 33.34 15.62
N ALA A 37 33.91 33.58 15.52
CA ALA A 37 34.91 32.80 16.24
C ALA A 37 34.75 32.89 17.75
N ASN A 38 34.47 34.08 18.29
CA ASN A 38 34.25 34.29 19.70
C ASN A 38 32.92 33.69 20.20
N GLU A 39 31.84 33.78 19.41
CA GLU A 39 30.57 33.11 19.74
C GLU A 39 30.73 31.59 19.77
N ALA A 40 31.41 31.01 18.78
CA ALA A 40 31.70 29.58 18.73
C ALA A 40 32.56 29.14 19.92
N ALA A 41 33.57 29.95 20.33
CA ALA A 41 34.40 29.68 21.49
C ALA A 41 33.57 29.62 22.77
N LYS A 42 32.66 30.57 22.98
CA LYS A 42 31.76 30.60 24.16
C LYS A 42 30.85 29.37 24.21
N LYS A 43 30.29 28.93 23.05
CA LYS A 43 29.49 27.71 22.97
C LYS A 43 30.27 26.48 23.31
N ILE A 44 31.53 26.39 22.84
CA ILE A 44 32.42 25.25 23.15
C ILE A 44 32.76 25.26 24.65
N GLU A 45 33.07 26.41 25.22
CA GLU A 45 33.39 26.55 26.64
C GLU A 45 32.21 26.14 27.53
N ALA A 46 30.99 26.55 27.19
CA ALA A 46 29.78 26.14 27.88
C ALA A 46 29.56 24.59 27.80
N LYS A 47 29.77 23.98 26.66
CA LYS A 47 29.69 22.54 26.50
C LYS A 47 30.77 21.77 27.28
N LEU A 48 31.98 22.32 27.38
CA LEU A 48 33.06 21.76 28.19
C LEU A 48 32.75 21.80 29.68
N ILE A 49 32.14 22.89 30.15
CA ILE A 49 31.72 23.05 31.55
C ILE A 49 30.60 22.07 31.90
N LEU A 50 29.67 21.82 30.97
CA LEU A 50 28.57 20.89 31.17
C LEU A 50 28.96 19.41 30.98
N GLY A 51 30.23 19.10 30.68
CA GLY A 51 30.67 17.71 30.43
C GLY A 51 30.20 17.13 29.12
N HIS A 52 29.58 17.92 28.25
CA HIS A 52 29.03 17.46 26.95
C HIS A 52 30.03 17.59 25.79
N PHE A 53 31.31 17.81 26.06
CA PHE A 53 32.33 17.94 25.01
C PHE A 53 33.53 17.07 25.37
N ASP A 54 33.65 15.95 24.69
CA ASP A 54 34.82 15.07 24.78
C ASP A 54 35.87 15.52 23.75
N LEU A 55 37.11 15.77 24.24
CA LEU A 55 38.27 16.09 23.42
C LEU A 55 39.03 14.82 22.99
N SER A 56 38.55 13.62 23.34
CA SER A 56 39.18 12.41 22.86
C SER A 56 39.21 12.46 21.32
N PRO A 57 40.34 12.23 20.71
CA PRO A 57 40.39 12.07 19.27
C PRO A 57 39.76 10.71 18.96
N ASP A 58 38.55 10.74 18.46
CA ASP A 58 38.10 9.65 17.60
C ASP A 58 38.83 9.80 16.25
N GLU A 59 40.15 9.63 16.31
CA GLU A 59 41.04 9.86 15.15
C GLU A 59 40.98 8.77 14.08
N ASN A 60 40.06 7.78 14.22
CA ASN A 60 39.95 6.70 13.21
C ASN A 60 38.55 6.13 12.97
N GLN A 61 37.48 6.81 13.36
CA GLN A 61 36.15 6.42 12.85
C GLN A 61 35.81 7.28 11.63
N THR A 62 36.21 6.81 10.46
CA THR A 62 35.57 7.28 9.22
C THR A 62 34.08 7.11 9.41
N PRO A 63 33.28 8.16 9.14
CA PRO A 63 31.83 8.04 9.28
C PRO A 63 31.36 6.78 8.56
N PRO A 64 30.51 5.97 9.19
CA PRO A 64 30.10 4.71 8.58
C PRO A 64 29.46 4.98 7.23
N THR A 65 29.68 4.06 6.31
CA THR A 65 29.16 4.16 4.95
C THR A 65 27.64 3.97 4.93
N PHE A 66 26.98 4.47 3.90
CA PHE A 66 25.57 4.19 3.63
C PHE A 66 25.32 2.66 3.55
N GLY A 67 26.28 1.91 3.00
CA GLY A 67 26.20 0.45 2.88
C GLY A 67 26.17 -0.26 4.24
N GLU A 68 26.98 0.18 5.19
CA GLU A 68 26.97 -0.34 6.57
C GLU A 68 25.66 -0.04 7.28
N TYR A 69 25.15 1.19 7.16
CA TYR A 69 23.83 1.55 7.69
C TYR A 69 22.71 0.75 7.04
N ALA A 70 22.74 0.59 5.73
CA ALA A 70 21.75 -0.21 5.00
C ALA A 70 21.77 -1.67 5.46
N LYS A 71 22.96 -2.26 5.68
CA LYS A 71 23.13 -3.63 6.20
C LYS A 71 22.52 -3.75 7.61
N ASN A 72 22.84 -2.82 8.50
CA ASN A 72 22.32 -2.82 9.86
C ASN A 72 20.78 -2.61 9.87
N TRP A 73 20.26 -1.68 9.08
CA TRP A 73 18.84 -1.43 8.98
C TRP A 73 18.07 -2.64 8.48
N ILE A 74 18.54 -3.28 7.39
CA ILE A 74 17.86 -4.44 6.79
C ILE A 74 17.93 -5.68 7.66
N SER A 75 18.99 -5.84 8.49
CA SER A 75 19.18 -7.02 9.34
C SER A 75 18.57 -6.87 10.73
N LEU A 76 18.50 -5.66 11.29
CA LEU A 76 18.07 -5.43 12.68
C LEU A 76 16.69 -4.77 12.77
N THR A 77 16.43 -3.75 11.96
CA THR A 77 15.20 -2.94 12.08
C THR A 77 14.04 -3.52 11.28
N VAL A 78 14.27 -3.83 10.00
CA VAL A 78 13.21 -4.28 9.09
C VAL A 78 12.56 -5.60 9.51
N PRO A 79 13.29 -6.64 10.01
CA PRO A 79 12.66 -7.90 10.43
C PRO A 79 11.68 -7.75 11.58
N VAL A 80 11.92 -6.78 12.47
CA VAL A 80 11.06 -6.51 13.64
C VAL A 80 9.84 -5.66 13.26
N THR A 81 10.00 -4.74 12.31
CA THR A 81 8.98 -3.74 11.96
C THR A 81 8.13 -4.11 10.75
N CYS A 82 8.59 -5.02 9.89
CA CYS A 82 7.97 -5.34 8.62
C CYS A 82 7.72 -6.85 8.44
N LYS A 83 6.79 -7.17 7.54
CA LYS A 83 6.58 -8.58 7.13
C LYS A 83 7.74 -9.10 6.28
N GLU A 84 7.97 -10.42 6.29
CA GLU A 84 9.02 -11.10 5.52
C GLU A 84 9.00 -10.73 4.02
N SER A 85 7.80 -10.55 3.44
CA SER A 85 7.68 -10.12 2.04
C SER A 85 8.27 -8.73 1.79
N THR A 86 8.07 -7.79 2.72
CA THR A 86 8.62 -6.43 2.65
C THR A 86 10.13 -6.44 2.84
N LEU A 87 10.63 -7.25 3.78
CA LEU A 87 12.07 -7.44 3.98
C LEU A 87 12.77 -7.87 2.69
N ARG A 88 12.20 -8.86 1.98
CA ARG A 88 12.76 -9.32 0.69
C ARG A 88 12.73 -8.23 -0.37
N ASP A 89 11.61 -7.52 -0.51
CA ASP A 89 11.47 -6.43 -1.49
C ASP A 89 12.49 -5.31 -1.19
N TYR A 90 12.70 -4.97 0.07
CA TYR A 90 13.69 -3.98 0.50
C TYR A 90 15.12 -4.45 0.25
N HIS A 91 15.40 -5.72 0.54
CA HIS A 91 16.70 -6.32 0.23
C HIS A 91 17.01 -6.28 -1.27
N ASP A 92 16.04 -6.64 -2.12
CA ASP A 92 16.20 -6.62 -3.57
C ASP A 92 16.42 -5.19 -4.10
N ILE A 93 15.68 -4.20 -3.56
CA ILE A 93 15.86 -2.78 -3.88
C ILE A 93 17.26 -2.30 -3.47
N LEU A 94 17.69 -2.61 -2.26
CA LEU A 94 19.03 -2.25 -1.78
C LEU A 94 20.10 -2.85 -2.69
N LYS A 95 20.08 -4.16 -2.85
CA LYS A 95 21.10 -4.90 -3.60
C LYS A 95 21.20 -4.47 -5.06
N ASN A 96 20.07 -4.34 -5.75
CA ASN A 96 20.07 -4.17 -7.20
C ASN A 96 20.05 -2.69 -7.65
N HIS A 97 19.69 -1.76 -6.77
CA HIS A 97 19.48 -0.37 -7.19
C HIS A 97 20.19 0.66 -6.32
N VAL A 98 20.14 0.53 -5.01
CA VAL A 98 20.58 1.59 -4.08
C VAL A 98 22.06 1.46 -3.72
N LEU A 99 22.50 0.28 -3.28
CA LEU A 99 23.90 0.03 -2.88
C LEU A 99 24.91 0.22 -4.01
N PRO A 100 24.62 -0.13 -5.28
CA PRO A 100 25.56 0.15 -6.37
C PRO A 100 25.86 1.65 -6.55
N VAL A 101 24.98 2.53 -6.06
CA VAL A 101 25.14 4.00 -6.21
C VAL A 101 25.63 4.64 -4.92
N PHE A 102 25.08 4.28 -3.77
CA PHE A 102 25.33 4.98 -2.51
C PHE A 102 26.20 4.17 -1.53
N GLY A 103 26.40 2.87 -1.77
CA GLY A 103 26.98 1.96 -0.77
C GLY A 103 28.31 2.41 -0.19
N ASN A 104 29.19 2.96 -1.03
CA ASN A 104 30.55 3.37 -0.65
C ASN A 104 30.66 4.83 -0.15
N TYR A 105 29.59 5.62 -0.23
CA TYR A 105 29.61 6.98 0.32
C TYR A 105 29.48 6.94 1.84
N ASN A 106 30.20 7.82 2.54
CA ASN A 106 29.86 8.08 3.93
C ASN A 106 28.42 8.55 4.02
N ILE A 107 27.69 8.09 5.02
CA ILE A 107 26.26 8.43 5.12
C ILE A 107 26.01 9.94 5.26
N THR A 108 26.96 10.67 5.82
CA THR A 108 26.95 12.13 5.96
C THR A 108 27.15 12.87 4.64
N ASP A 109 27.77 12.24 3.65
CA ASP A 109 28.13 12.86 2.37
C ASP A 109 27.04 12.70 1.31
N VAL A 110 26.06 11.83 1.56
CA VAL A 110 24.92 11.64 0.64
C VAL A 110 23.95 12.80 0.76
N THR A 111 23.98 13.66 -0.24
CA THR A 111 23.16 14.87 -0.26
C THR A 111 21.76 14.65 -0.81
N ARG A 112 20.86 15.60 -0.50
CA ARG A 112 19.51 15.64 -1.08
C ARG A 112 19.52 15.70 -2.61
N GLY A 113 20.52 16.39 -3.20
CA GLY A 113 20.71 16.46 -4.66
C GLY A 113 20.95 15.09 -5.25
N MET A 114 21.91 14.35 -4.68
CA MET A 114 22.26 12.99 -5.13
C MET A 114 21.05 12.04 -5.08
N VAL A 115 20.28 12.06 -3.99
CA VAL A 115 19.06 11.24 -3.88
C VAL A 115 18.01 11.64 -4.93
N LYS A 116 17.80 12.94 -5.14
CA LYS A 116 16.89 13.44 -6.18
C LYS A 116 17.32 12.98 -7.58
N ASP A 117 18.60 13.11 -7.90
CA ASP A 117 19.12 12.78 -9.23
C ASP A 117 19.06 11.26 -9.49
N PHE A 118 19.33 10.45 -8.47
CA PHE A 118 19.12 9.00 -8.54
C PHE A 118 17.66 8.65 -8.85
N LEU A 119 16.69 9.21 -8.10
CA LEU A 119 15.28 8.92 -8.29
C LEU A 119 14.76 9.39 -9.67
N LEU A 120 15.18 10.58 -10.13
CA LEU A 120 14.86 11.07 -11.47
C LEU A 120 15.52 10.22 -12.55
N GLY A 121 16.77 9.77 -12.33
CA GLY A 121 17.45 8.82 -13.21
C GLY A 121 16.68 7.52 -13.38
N LYS A 122 16.13 6.97 -12.28
CA LYS A 122 15.26 5.78 -12.34
C LYS A 122 13.96 6.03 -13.10
N ARG A 123 13.36 7.22 -12.96
CA ARG A 123 12.19 7.60 -13.79
C ARG A 123 12.54 7.66 -15.27
N LYS A 124 13.70 8.25 -15.63
CA LYS A 124 14.20 8.29 -17.05
C LYS A 124 14.46 6.89 -17.61
N GLN A 125 14.89 5.93 -16.77
CA GLN A 125 15.05 4.52 -17.15
C GLN A 125 13.71 3.77 -17.35
N GLY A 126 12.55 4.43 -17.21
CA GLY A 126 11.23 3.86 -17.45
C GLY A 126 10.57 3.20 -16.22
N TYR A 127 11.18 3.25 -15.04
CA TYR A 127 10.51 2.73 -13.84
C TYR A 127 9.25 3.52 -13.51
N ALA A 128 8.17 2.80 -13.17
CA ALA A 128 6.91 3.40 -12.75
C ALA A 128 7.08 4.29 -11.50
N ALA A 129 6.28 5.36 -11.39
CA ALA A 129 6.35 6.30 -10.27
C ALA A 129 6.27 5.61 -8.90
N ASN A 130 5.37 4.64 -8.76
CA ASN A 130 5.23 3.88 -7.51
C ASN A 130 6.48 3.05 -7.19
N THR A 131 7.12 2.43 -8.19
CA THR A 131 8.38 1.69 -7.98
C THR A 131 9.48 2.62 -7.49
N VAL A 132 9.59 3.81 -8.07
CA VAL A 132 10.59 4.80 -7.63
C VAL A 132 10.26 5.37 -6.25
N CYS A 133 8.98 5.48 -5.88
CA CYS A 133 8.58 5.77 -4.51
C CYS A 133 9.08 4.71 -3.52
N HIS A 134 9.03 3.42 -3.88
CA HIS A 134 9.60 2.38 -3.02
C HIS A 134 11.12 2.48 -2.89
N PHE A 135 11.84 2.87 -3.95
CA PHE A 135 13.28 3.16 -3.83
C PHE A 135 13.55 4.29 -2.84
N ARG A 136 12.78 5.39 -2.91
CA ARG A 136 12.85 6.47 -1.93
C ARG A 136 12.55 6.00 -0.51
N ASP A 137 11.54 5.15 -0.32
CA ASP A 137 11.14 4.67 1.00
C ASP A 137 12.25 3.84 1.65
N VAL A 138 12.94 3.00 0.86
CA VAL A 138 14.11 2.23 1.31
C VAL A 138 15.27 3.15 1.68
N ILE A 139 15.63 4.11 0.81
CA ILE A 139 16.68 5.09 1.09
C ILE A 139 16.34 5.89 2.35
N SER A 140 15.08 6.33 2.49
CA SER A 140 14.61 7.07 3.64
C SER A 140 14.68 6.25 4.93
N GLY A 141 14.41 4.96 4.87
CA GLY A 141 14.51 4.05 6.02
C GLY A 141 15.93 3.95 6.56
N VAL A 142 16.94 3.84 5.65
CA VAL A 142 18.34 3.83 6.03
C VAL A 142 18.76 5.14 6.70
N PHE A 143 18.35 6.30 6.15
CA PHE A 143 18.66 7.59 6.75
C PHE A 143 17.95 7.83 8.10
N ASN A 144 16.71 7.34 8.25
CA ASN A 144 16.03 7.43 9.53
C ASN A 144 16.79 6.68 10.63
N LYS A 145 17.33 5.47 10.31
CA LYS A 145 18.20 4.75 11.25
C LYS A 145 19.44 5.58 11.66
N ALA A 146 20.05 6.30 10.72
CA ALA A 146 21.19 7.17 11.03
C ALA A 146 20.78 8.42 11.86
N ILE A 147 19.54 8.86 11.75
CA ILE A 147 18.99 9.92 12.61
C ILE A 147 18.72 9.38 14.01
N ASP A 148 18.11 8.18 14.11
CA ASP A 148 17.85 7.54 15.39
C ASP A 148 19.17 7.27 16.18
N ASP A 149 20.27 7.04 15.46
CA ASP A 149 21.63 6.89 16.03
C ASP A 149 22.37 8.25 16.20
N GLU A 150 21.67 9.40 16.03
CA GLU A 150 22.21 10.76 16.21
C GLU A 150 23.36 11.14 15.25
N VAL A 151 23.62 10.35 14.20
CA VAL A 151 24.68 10.61 13.19
C VAL A 151 24.23 11.68 12.19
N LEU A 152 22.95 11.76 11.90
CA LEU A 152 22.36 12.79 11.02
C LEU A 152 21.26 13.56 11.74
N GLN A 153 21.15 14.86 11.40
CA GLN A 153 20.06 15.70 11.91
C GLN A 153 18.84 15.72 10.99
N THR A 154 19.00 15.44 9.71
CA THR A 154 17.94 15.51 8.71
C THR A 154 18.04 14.39 7.70
N ASN A 155 16.90 13.92 7.20
CA ASN A 155 16.83 12.87 6.20
C ASN A 155 16.85 13.48 4.78
N PRO A 156 17.88 13.23 3.95
CA PRO A 156 17.97 13.77 2.58
C PRO A 156 16.85 13.29 1.65
N ALA A 157 16.22 12.14 1.93
CA ALA A 157 15.17 11.55 1.11
C ALA A 157 13.75 12.09 1.39
N LEU A 158 13.59 12.98 2.39
CA LEU A 158 12.27 13.51 2.75
C LEU A 158 11.69 14.44 1.66
N ARG A 159 10.35 14.45 1.58
CA ARG A 159 9.55 15.34 0.69
C ARG A 159 9.95 15.28 -0.80
N MET A 160 10.34 14.09 -1.28
CA MET A 160 10.69 13.87 -2.70
C MET A 160 9.46 13.61 -3.61
N GLY A 161 8.27 13.45 -3.03
CA GLY A 161 7.06 13.06 -3.78
C GLY A 161 6.72 13.94 -4.98
N LYS A 162 6.98 15.27 -4.86
CA LYS A 162 6.72 16.23 -5.94
C LYS A 162 7.56 15.99 -7.21
N TYR A 163 8.72 15.32 -7.08
CA TYR A 163 9.60 14.98 -8.20
C TYR A 163 9.26 13.63 -8.83
N LEU A 164 8.53 12.78 -8.13
CA LEU A 164 8.32 11.38 -8.51
C LEU A 164 6.99 11.14 -9.23
N ARG A 165 5.98 11.96 -8.95
CA ARG A 165 4.64 11.86 -9.55
C ARG A 165 4.39 13.06 -10.47
N SER A 166 4.06 12.80 -11.70
CA SER A 166 3.64 13.82 -12.66
C SER A 166 2.14 13.68 -12.94
N LYS A 167 1.53 14.75 -13.53
CA LYS A 167 0.15 14.67 -14.03
C LYS A 167 -0.01 13.57 -15.08
N LYS A 168 1.08 13.18 -15.76
CA LYS A 168 1.10 12.09 -16.75
C LYS A 168 1.03 10.70 -16.11
N ASP A 169 1.40 10.55 -14.82
CA ASP A 169 1.28 9.29 -14.07
C ASP A 169 -0.16 9.04 -13.57
N ARG A 170 -1.18 9.51 -14.29
CA ARG A 170 -2.56 9.16 -13.98
C ARG A 170 -2.67 7.65 -14.00
N ARG A 171 -3.22 7.08 -12.93
CA ARG A 171 -3.57 5.65 -12.92
C ARG A 171 -4.47 5.41 -14.12
N GLU A 172 -4.14 4.39 -14.91
CA GLU A 172 -5.10 3.88 -15.89
C GLU A 172 -6.42 3.64 -15.16
N ALA A 173 -7.50 4.12 -15.75
CA ALA A 173 -8.82 3.93 -15.17
C ALA A 173 -9.01 2.42 -14.94
N LEU A 174 -9.53 2.06 -13.77
CA LEU A 174 -9.91 0.68 -13.51
C LEU A 174 -10.91 0.27 -14.59
N ALA A 175 -10.61 -0.82 -15.27
CA ALA A 175 -11.50 -1.40 -16.28
C ALA A 175 -11.92 -2.80 -15.83
N PRO A 176 -12.79 -2.92 -14.79
CA PRO A 176 -13.34 -4.20 -14.37
C PRO A 176 -14.15 -4.83 -15.51
N LEU A 177 -14.37 -6.12 -15.46
CA LEU A 177 -15.28 -6.78 -16.38
C LEU A 177 -16.72 -6.29 -16.07
N ASN A 178 -17.50 -6.08 -17.10
CA ASN A 178 -18.94 -5.87 -16.91
C ASN A 178 -19.66 -7.20 -16.65
N SER A 179 -20.97 -7.17 -16.40
CA SER A 179 -21.77 -8.37 -16.09
C SER A 179 -21.76 -9.39 -17.20
N GLU A 180 -21.80 -8.94 -18.47
CA GLU A 180 -21.81 -9.78 -19.65
C GLU A 180 -20.45 -10.45 -19.88
N GLU A 181 -19.37 -9.66 -19.84
CA GLU A 181 -17.99 -10.16 -19.94
C GLU A 181 -17.71 -11.21 -18.85
N LEU A 182 -18.13 -10.95 -17.60
CA LEU A 182 -17.98 -11.91 -16.52
C LEU A 182 -18.76 -13.20 -16.79
N SER A 183 -19.98 -13.09 -17.31
CA SER A 183 -20.82 -14.23 -17.63
C SER A 183 -20.21 -15.07 -18.76
N VAL A 184 -19.64 -14.42 -19.79
CA VAL A 184 -18.91 -15.10 -20.88
C VAL A 184 -17.70 -15.84 -20.32
N LEU A 185 -16.89 -15.18 -19.47
CA LEU A 185 -15.73 -15.80 -18.83
C LEU A 185 -16.13 -17.05 -18.03
N LEU A 186 -17.13 -16.94 -17.15
CA LEU A 186 -17.56 -18.05 -16.29
C LEU A 186 -18.14 -19.22 -17.10
N ARG A 187 -18.89 -18.97 -18.17
CA ARG A 187 -19.37 -20.01 -19.09
C ARG A 187 -18.21 -20.72 -19.79
N THR A 188 -17.26 -19.94 -20.33
CA THR A 188 -16.07 -20.50 -21.00
C THR A 188 -15.26 -21.38 -20.04
N VAL A 189 -15.04 -20.91 -18.79
CA VAL A 189 -14.33 -21.69 -17.79
C VAL A 189 -15.09 -22.97 -17.41
N ARG A 190 -16.40 -22.88 -17.21
CA ARG A 190 -17.23 -24.04 -16.89
C ARG A 190 -17.16 -25.13 -17.97
N THR A 191 -17.06 -24.74 -19.24
CA THR A 191 -17.01 -25.67 -20.37
C THR A 191 -15.60 -26.25 -20.58
N HIS A 192 -14.57 -25.40 -20.55
CA HIS A 192 -13.22 -25.79 -21.00
C HIS A 192 -12.20 -25.97 -19.87
N TYR A 193 -12.48 -25.49 -18.65
CA TYR A 193 -11.57 -25.52 -17.48
C TYR A 193 -12.34 -25.97 -16.23
N LYS A 194 -13.11 -27.05 -16.34
CA LYS A 194 -14.07 -27.50 -15.29
C LYS A 194 -13.46 -27.58 -13.89
N GLU A 195 -12.26 -28.13 -13.78
CA GLU A 195 -11.55 -28.26 -12.49
C GLU A 195 -11.26 -26.90 -11.82
N HIS A 196 -11.13 -25.85 -12.61
CA HIS A 196 -10.83 -24.51 -12.12
C HIS A 196 -12.07 -23.63 -11.95
N PHE A 197 -13.23 -24.08 -12.42
CA PHE A 197 -14.47 -23.31 -12.35
C PHE A 197 -14.83 -22.88 -10.93
N PRO A 198 -14.73 -23.74 -9.89
CA PRO A 198 -15.02 -23.33 -8.51
C PRO A 198 -14.17 -22.15 -8.03
N LEU A 199 -12.87 -22.12 -8.38
CA LEU A 199 -11.98 -21.03 -8.03
C LEU A 199 -12.34 -19.71 -8.75
N PHE A 200 -12.65 -19.77 -10.05
CA PHE A 200 -13.10 -18.60 -10.80
C PHE A 200 -14.41 -18.03 -10.25
N LEU A 201 -15.38 -18.90 -9.95
CA LEU A 201 -16.66 -18.49 -9.39
C LEU A 201 -16.47 -17.88 -8.00
N LEU A 202 -15.65 -18.49 -7.16
CA LEU A 202 -15.34 -17.94 -5.83
C LEU A 202 -14.74 -16.54 -5.94
N LEU A 203 -13.71 -16.33 -6.76
CA LEU A 203 -13.10 -15.02 -6.96
C LEU A 203 -14.11 -13.99 -7.47
N ALA A 204 -14.98 -14.38 -8.40
CA ALA A 204 -15.99 -13.52 -9.01
C ALA A 204 -17.14 -13.16 -8.06
N ARG A 205 -17.50 -14.03 -7.10
CA ARG A 205 -18.65 -13.87 -6.19
C ARG A 205 -18.29 -13.39 -4.78
N THR A 206 -17.00 -13.35 -4.45
CA THR A 206 -16.55 -12.94 -3.11
C THR A 206 -15.57 -11.77 -3.12
N GLY A 207 -14.93 -11.52 -4.27
CA GLY A 207 -13.89 -10.51 -4.38
C GLY A 207 -12.64 -10.81 -3.53
N LEU A 208 -12.42 -12.06 -3.10
CA LEU A 208 -11.21 -12.46 -2.37
C LEU A 208 -9.94 -12.17 -3.17
N ARG A 209 -8.86 -11.85 -2.46
CA ARG A 209 -7.54 -11.85 -3.08
C ARG A 209 -7.18 -13.28 -3.46
N ILE A 210 -6.52 -13.48 -4.60
CA ILE A 210 -6.14 -14.84 -5.04
C ILE A 210 -5.37 -15.61 -3.97
N GLY A 211 -4.46 -14.94 -3.23
CA GLY A 211 -3.74 -15.59 -2.14
C GLY A 211 -4.62 -15.99 -0.97
N GLU A 212 -5.68 -15.26 -0.68
CA GLU A 212 -6.70 -15.62 0.33
C GLU A 212 -7.50 -16.83 -0.14
N ALA A 213 -7.97 -16.82 -1.39
CA ALA A 213 -8.72 -17.92 -1.99
C ALA A 213 -7.91 -19.24 -2.00
N LEU A 214 -6.63 -19.19 -2.37
CA LEU A 214 -5.76 -20.36 -2.42
C LEU A 214 -5.36 -20.90 -1.02
N ALA A 215 -5.53 -20.10 0.02
CA ALA A 215 -5.24 -20.46 1.40
C ALA A 215 -6.48 -20.89 2.20
N LEU A 216 -7.66 -20.92 1.57
CA LEU A 216 -8.90 -21.38 2.20
C LEU A 216 -8.83 -22.89 2.46
N LYS A 217 -9.26 -23.28 3.65
CA LYS A 217 -9.46 -24.67 4.07
C LYS A 217 -10.96 -25.00 4.13
N TRP A 218 -11.29 -26.27 4.09
CA TRP A 218 -12.67 -26.70 4.21
C TRP A 218 -13.29 -26.32 5.56
N GLU A 219 -12.52 -26.30 6.62
CA GLU A 219 -12.94 -25.85 7.97
C GLU A 219 -13.34 -24.37 8.04
N ASP A 220 -12.93 -23.56 7.06
CA ASP A 220 -13.28 -22.15 7.00
C ASP A 220 -14.67 -21.89 6.41
N ILE A 221 -15.33 -22.92 5.85
CA ILE A 221 -16.61 -22.79 5.16
C ILE A 221 -17.76 -23.25 6.06
N ASP A 222 -18.69 -22.34 6.35
CA ASP A 222 -20.01 -22.68 6.88
C ASP A 222 -21.02 -22.77 5.72
N PHE A 223 -21.35 -23.98 5.30
CA PHE A 223 -22.31 -24.22 4.22
C PHE A 223 -23.76 -23.87 4.62
N ASN A 224 -24.10 -24.04 5.91
CA ASN A 224 -25.44 -23.76 6.44
C ASN A 224 -25.66 -22.25 6.57
N GLY A 225 -24.70 -21.56 7.21
CA GLY A 225 -24.70 -20.10 7.33
C GLY A 225 -24.35 -19.38 6.03
N ARG A 226 -23.85 -20.09 5.02
CA ARG A 226 -23.42 -19.57 3.72
C ARG A 226 -22.40 -18.44 3.83
N PHE A 227 -21.36 -18.65 4.63
CA PHE A 227 -20.23 -17.75 4.71
C PHE A 227 -18.90 -18.52 4.78
N MET A 228 -17.82 -17.82 4.55
CA MET A 228 -16.45 -18.30 4.74
C MET A 228 -15.67 -17.34 5.63
N GLU A 229 -14.76 -17.89 6.43
CA GLU A 229 -13.85 -17.11 7.27
C GLU A 229 -12.48 -16.99 6.60
N VAL A 230 -12.06 -15.77 6.31
CA VAL A 230 -10.75 -15.48 5.73
C VAL A 230 -9.75 -15.25 6.85
N LYS A 231 -8.98 -16.28 7.18
CA LYS A 231 -8.01 -16.29 8.32
C LYS A 231 -6.57 -16.22 7.85
N ARG A 232 -6.30 -16.54 6.58
CA ARG A 232 -4.94 -16.70 6.05
C ARG A 232 -4.84 -16.30 4.57
N GLY A 233 -3.62 -16.19 4.08
CA GLY A 233 -3.35 -15.92 2.67
C GLY A 233 -2.03 -16.54 2.22
N LEU A 234 -1.98 -16.98 0.99
CA LEU A 234 -0.79 -17.52 0.34
C LEU A 234 0.03 -16.38 -0.28
N VAL A 235 1.24 -16.19 0.22
CA VAL A 235 2.19 -15.19 -0.28
C VAL A 235 3.50 -15.88 -0.62
N ARG A 236 3.89 -15.87 -1.89
CA ARG A 236 5.15 -16.49 -2.36
C ARG A 236 5.35 -17.93 -1.85
N GLY A 237 4.30 -18.75 -1.93
CA GLY A 237 4.34 -20.15 -1.49
C GLY A 237 4.26 -20.39 0.01
N LYS A 238 4.19 -19.35 0.84
CA LYS A 238 4.05 -19.46 2.29
C LYS A 238 2.67 -18.98 2.75
N ILE A 239 2.06 -19.72 3.68
CA ILE A 239 0.82 -19.31 4.34
C ILE A 239 1.15 -18.26 5.40
N GLN A 240 0.45 -17.15 5.37
CA GLN A 240 0.62 -16.03 6.31
C GLN A 240 -0.75 -15.51 6.78
N THR A 241 -0.76 -14.79 7.90
CA THR A 241 -1.95 -14.05 8.34
C THR A 241 -2.34 -12.98 7.29
N PRO A 242 -3.62 -12.57 7.21
CA PRO A 242 -4.07 -11.52 6.32
C PRO A 242 -3.25 -10.24 6.51
N LYS A 243 -3.17 -9.42 5.45
CA LYS A 243 -2.34 -8.19 5.45
C LYS A 243 -2.65 -7.25 6.62
N ASN A 244 -3.92 -7.24 7.08
CA ASN A 244 -4.39 -6.37 8.16
C ASN A 244 -4.47 -7.08 9.52
N GLY A 245 -4.03 -8.33 9.63
CA GLY A 245 -4.10 -9.13 10.86
C GLY A 245 -5.51 -9.47 11.34
N LYS A 246 -6.58 -9.03 10.62
CA LYS A 246 -7.97 -9.25 11.01
C LYS A 246 -8.60 -10.34 10.18
N ASN A 247 -9.22 -11.30 10.84
CA ASN A 247 -10.11 -12.27 10.20
C ASN A 247 -11.40 -11.54 9.78
N ARG A 248 -12.05 -12.06 8.72
CA ARG A 248 -13.35 -11.55 8.29
C ARG A 248 -14.21 -12.66 7.73
N ARG A 249 -15.52 -12.48 7.85
CA ARG A 249 -16.51 -13.31 7.18
C ARG A 249 -16.82 -12.72 5.81
N VAL A 250 -17.01 -13.62 4.85
CA VAL A 250 -17.40 -13.28 3.48
C VAL A 250 -18.57 -14.17 3.09
N ASP A 251 -19.67 -13.56 2.68
CA ASP A 251 -20.91 -14.27 2.37
C ASP A 251 -20.82 -15.02 1.04
N MET A 252 -21.52 -16.13 0.96
CA MET A 252 -21.61 -16.96 -0.23
C MET A 252 -23.00 -16.87 -0.85
N SER A 253 -23.05 -16.65 -2.17
CA SER A 253 -24.28 -16.82 -2.94
C SER A 253 -24.71 -18.28 -2.97
N LEU A 254 -26.02 -18.56 -3.16
CA LEU A 254 -26.54 -19.93 -3.34
C LEU A 254 -25.76 -20.69 -4.40
N GLN A 255 -25.50 -20.08 -5.56
CA GLN A 255 -24.75 -20.69 -6.66
C GLN A 255 -23.33 -21.10 -6.23
N LEU A 256 -22.63 -20.22 -5.48
CA LEU A 256 -21.29 -20.51 -4.99
C LEU A 256 -21.33 -21.67 -3.97
N THR A 257 -22.28 -21.65 -3.05
CA THR A 257 -22.48 -22.72 -2.06
C THR A 257 -22.68 -24.07 -2.72
N GLN A 258 -23.56 -24.17 -3.72
CA GLN A 258 -23.80 -25.41 -4.48
C GLN A 258 -22.55 -25.90 -5.20
N VAL A 259 -21.82 -25.00 -5.86
CA VAL A 259 -20.58 -25.37 -6.59
C VAL A 259 -19.49 -25.83 -5.63
N LEU A 260 -19.35 -25.20 -4.46
CA LEU A 260 -18.36 -25.61 -3.45
C LEU A 260 -18.74 -26.94 -2.79
N ASN A 261 -20.03 -27.22 -2.57
CA ASN A 261 -20.47 -28.54 -2.09
C ASN A 261 -20.15 -29.66 -3.10
N GLN A 262 -20.38 -29.41 -4.38
CA GLN A 262 -19.99 -30.35 -5.43
C GLN A 262 -18.46 -30.54 -5.48
N HIS A 263 -17.72 -29.44 -5.39
CA HIS A 263 -16.25 -29.47 -5.36
C HIS A 263 -15.70 -30.21 -4.13
N LEU A 264 -16.38 -30.15 -2.97
CA LEU A 264 -16.05 -30.95 -1.79
C LEU A 264 -16.12 -32.45 -2.07
N VAL A 265 -17.18 -32.91 -2.74
CA VAL A 265 -17.35 -34.32 -3.12
C VAL A 265 -16.24 -34.74 -4.09
N GLU A 266 -15.94 -33.94 -5.10
CA GLU A 266 -14.87 -34.19 -6.05
C GLU A 266 -13.48 -34.20 -5.39
N SER A 267 -13.24 -33.29 -4.43
CA SER A 267 -12.00 -33.24 -3.66
C SER A 267 -11.79 -34.46 -2.75
N LYS A 268 -12.87 -34.99 -2.17
CA LYS A 268 -12.81 -36.27 -1.42
C LYS A 268 -12.39 -37.41 -2.33
N LYS A 269 -13.01 -37.56 -3.50
CA LYS A 269 -12.66 -38.58 -4.50
C LYS A 269 -11.20 -38.47 -4.93
N LYS A 270 -10.75 -37.23 -5.20
CA LYS A 270 -9.37 -36.96 -5.57
C LYS A 270 -8.38 -37.31 -4.46
N GLY A 271 -8.69 -36.97 -3.19
CA GLY A 271 -7.86 -37.30 -2.03
C GLY A 271 -7.67 -38.83 -1.90
N LEU A 272 -8.75 -39.60 -2.07
CA LEU A 272 -8.70 -41.06 -2.06
C LEU A 272 -7.84 -41.60 -3.21
N ALA A 273 -8.02 -41.06 -4.44
CA ALA A 273 -7.26 -41.50 -5.62
C ALA A 273 -5.74 -41.17 -5.47
N LEU A 274 -5.37 -40.15 -4.74
CA LEU A 274 -3.98 -39.79 -4.47
C LEU A 274 -3.38 -40.55 -3.25
N GLY A 275 -4.15 -41.47 -2.64
CA GLY A 275 -3.68 -42.22 -1.45
C GLY A 275 -3.52 -41.36 -0.20
N LEU A 276 -4.10 -40.18 -0.16
CA LEU A 276 -3.99 -39.27 1.00
C LEU A 276 -4.84 -39.73 2.19
N GLY A 277 -5.70 -40.75 2.02
CA GLY A 277 -6.56 -41.28 3.07
C GLY A 277 -7.60 -40.30 3.64
N ALA A 278 -7.53 -39.03 3.26
CA ALA A 278 -8.36 -37.98 3.78
C ALA A 278 -8.64 -36.88 2.72
N LEU A 279 -9.57 -36.00 3.05
CA LEU A 279 -9.83 -34.78 2.29
C LEU A 279 -8.57 -33.88 2.28
N PRO A 280 -8.13 -33.35 1.12
CA PRO A 280 -7.06 -32.36 1.07
C PRO A 280 -7.35 -31.18 2.01
N GLU A 281 -6.31 -30.70 2.69
CA GLU A 281 -6.44 -29.61 3.69
C GLU A 281 -7.00 -28.33 3.07
N TYR A 282 -6.54 -27.98 1.86
CA TYR A 282 -6.97 -26.77 1.16
C TYR A 282 -8.06 -27.07 0.15
N ILE A 283 -8.96 -26.10 -0.05
CA ILE A 283 -10.07 -26.22 -1.00
C ILE A 283 -9.55 -26.34 -2.43
N PHE A 284 -8.54 -25.56 -2.78
CA PHE A 284 -7.97 -25.53 -4.12
C PHE A 284 -6.54 -26.08 -4.10
N THR A 285 -6.36 -27.23 -4.73
CA THR A 285 -5.07 -27.94 -4.77
C THR A 285 -4.62 -28.15 -6.21
N ASN A 286 -3.32 -28.32 -6.39
CA ASN A 286 -2.74 -28.78 -7.64
C ASN A 286 -3.02 -30.29 -7.87
N SER A 287 -2.48 -30.86 -8.98
CA SER A 287 -2.64 -32.29 -9.31
C SER A 287 -2.16 -33.22 -8.20
N ASN A 288 -1.17 -32.82 -7.41
CA ASN A 288 -0.54 -33.64 -6.37
C ASN A 288 -1.13 -33.40 -4.96
N GLY A 289 -2.26 -32.67 -4.86
CA GLY A 289 -2.88 -32.34 -3.57
C GLY A 289 -2.26 -31.17 -2.82
N GLY A 290 -1.19 -30.56 -3.32
CA GLY A 290 -0.50 -29.43 -2.71
C GLY A 290 -1.08 -28.07 -3.11
N LEU A 291 -0.47 -26.99 -2.59
CA LEU A 291 -0.87 -25.62 -2.91
C LEU A 291 -0.67 -25.28 -4.40
N ILE A 292 -1.60 -24.51 -4.95
CA ILE A 292 -1.49 -24.01 -6.32
C ILE A 292 -0.47 -22.85 -6.35
N ASP A 293 0.50 -22.92 -7.27
CA ASP A 293 1.34 -21.77 -7.59
C ASP A 293 0.53 -20.71 -8.35
N LYS A 294 0.41 -19.54 -7.75
CA LYS A 294 -0.41 -18.44 -8.24
C LYS A 294 0.05 -17.95 -9.63
N ASP A 295 1.36 -17.85 -9.86
CA ASP A 295 1.90 -17.27 -11.10
C ASP A 295 1.80 -18.27 -12.25
N ASN A 296 1.95 -19.55 -11.94
CA ASN A 296 1.73 -20.64 -12.89
C ASN A 296 0.25 -20.73 -13.28
N TRP A 297 -0.67 -20.70 -12.29
CA TRP A 297 -2.11 -20.69 -12.53
C TRP A 297 -2.54 -19.48 -13.37
N ARG A 298 -2.00 -18.28 -13.08
CA ARG A 298 -2.24 -17.07 -13.87
C ARG A 298 -1.87 -17.25 -15.33
N ARG A 299 -0.70 -17.82 -15.62
CA ARG A 299 -0.21 -17.98 -17.00
C ARG A 299 -0.90 -19.10 -17.75
N ARG A 300 -1.08 -20.26 -17.09
CA ARG A 300 -1.54 -21.47 -17.76
C ARG A 300 -3.06 -21.61 -17.81
N VAL A 301 -3.76 -21.03 -16.84
CA VAL A 301 -5.22 -21.18 -16.73
C VAL A 301 -5.92 -19.85 -16.96
N PHE A 302 -5.67 -18.84 -16.11
CA PHE A 302 -6.40 -17.59 -16.14
C PHE A 302 -6.25 -16.84 -17.48
N ALA A 303 -5.02 -16.67 -17.95
CA ALA A 303 -4.75 -15.96 -19.21
C ALA A 303 -5.34 -16.70 -20.42
N LYS A 304 -5.24 -18.05 -20.43
CA LYS A 304 -5.81 -18.87 -21.50
C LYS A 304 -7.34 -18.86 -21.48
N ALA A 305 -7.95 -18.84 -20.30
CA ALA A 305 -9.40 -18.72 -20.17
C ALA A 305 -9.93 -17.40 -20.73
N LEU A 306 -9.26 -16.27 -20.44
CA LEU A 306 -9.60 -14.97 -21.04
C LEU A 306 -9.46 -14.98 -22.56
N GLN A 307 -8.37 -15.52 -23.08
CA GLN A 307 -8.14 -15.62 -24.52
C GLN A 307 -9.23 -16.49 -25.19
N LYS A 308 -9.58 -17.63 -24.61
CA LYS A 308 -10.62 -18.51 -25.13
C LYS A 308 -12.02 -17.90 -25.05
N ALA A 309 -12.24 -17.03 -24.07
CA ALA A 309 -13.48 -16.26 -23.93
C ALA A 309 -13.56 -15.05 -24.89
N GLY A 310 -12.51 -14.77 -25.66
CA GLY A 310 -12.46 -13.58 -26.54
C GLY A 310 -12.40 -12.26 -25.76
N LEU A 311 -11.98 -12.28 -24.49
CA LEU A 311 -11.97 -11.11 -23.63
C LEU A 311 -10.59 -10.43 -23.63
N ARG A 312 -10.62 -9.12 -23.38
CA ARG A 312 -9.40 -8.34 -23.16
C ARG A 312 -8.57 -8.86 -21.98
N LYS A 313 -7.29 -8.58 -21.97
CA LYS A 313 -6.42 -8.93 -20.86
C LYS A 313 -6.83 -8.14 -19.60
N VAL A 314 -7.21 -8.86 -18.56
CA VAL A 314 -7.41 -8.34 -17.21
C VAL A 314 -6.53 -9.12 -16.24
N ARG A 315 -6.25 -8.53 -15.09
CA ARG A 315 -5.47 -9.20 -14.02
C ARG A 315 -6.43 -10.02 -13.16
N ILE A 316 -5.95 -11.03 -12.48
CA ILE A 316 -6.76 -11.77 -11.49
C ILE A 316 -7.38 -10.81 -10.46
N HIS A 317 -6.63 -9.78 -10.04
CA HIS A 317 -7.13 -8.79 -9.09
C HIS A 317 -8.30 -7.96 -9.64
N ASP A 318 -8.44 -7.87 -10.95
CA ASP A 318 -9.55 -7.15 -11.59
C ASP A 318 -10.88 -7.89 -11.41
N LEU A 319 -10.90 -9.22 -11.14
CA LEU A 319 -12.12 -9.92 -10.70
C LEU A 319 -12.65 -9.38 -9.36
N ARG A 320 -11.75 -8.98 -8.46
CA ARG A 320 -12.14 -8.32 -7.22
C ARG A 320 -12.70 -6.92 -7.48
N HIS A 321 -12.12 -6.18 -8.42
CA HIS A 321 -12.67 -4.91 -8.86
C HIS A 321 -14.05 -5.11 -9.50
N THR A 322 -14.21 -6.17 -10.32
CA THR A 322 -15.49 -6.56 -10.92
C THR A 322 -16.55 -6.85 -9.86
N TYR A 323 -16.22 -7.66 -8.84
CA TYR A 323 -17.14 -7.93 -7.73
C TYR A 323 -17.59 -6.64 -7.04
N ALA A 324 -16.64 -5.77 -6.71
CA ALA A 324 -16.95 -4.52 -6.03
C ALA A 324 -17.83 -3.59 -6.89
N THR A 325 -17.47 -3.40 -8.15
CA THR A 325 -18.25 -2.52 -9.06
C THR A 325 -19.64 -3.05 -9.32
N LEU A 326 -19.81 -4.36 -9.52
CA LEU A 326 -21.13 -4.97 -9.74
C LEU A 326 -22.05 -4.85 -8.51
N ARG A 327 -21.50 -4.95 -7.29
CA ARG A 327 -22.29 -4.74 -6.06
C ARG A 327 -22.64 -3.27 -5.87
N ILE A 328 -21.67 -2.38 -6.00
CA ILE A 328 -21.86 -0.94 -5.80
C ILE A 328 -22.82 -0.38 -6.84
N SER A 329 -22.73 -0.77 -8.12
CA SER A 329 -23.66 -0.31 -9.16
C SER A 329 -25.09 -0.83 -8.98
N LYS A 330 -25.30 -1.85 -8.16
CA LYS A 330 -26.65 -2.32 -7.74
C LYS A 330 -27.20 -1.58 -6.51
N GLY A 331 -26.40 -0.66 -5.92
CA GLY A 331 -26.80 0.08 -4.74
C GLY A 331 -26.50 -0.62 -3.41
N ASP A 332 -25.66 -1.67 -3.40
CA ASP A 332 -25.27 -2.34 -2.16
C ASP A 332 -24.55 -1.39 -1.20
N ASN A 333 -24.74 -1.58 0.09
CA ASN A 333 -24.09 -0.76 1.12
C ASN A 333 -22.56 -0.82 1.00
N ILE A 334 -21.93 0.34 0.84
CA ILE A 334 -20.50 0.46 0.63
C ILE A 334 -19.68 -0.03 1.82
N ALA A 335 -20.19 0.18 3.06
CA ALA A 335 -19.51 -0.31 4.25
C ALA A 335 -19.50 -1.84 4.28
N ASP A 336 -20.59 -2.49 3.88
CA ASP A 336 -20.66 -3.94 3.75
C ASP A 336 -19.69 -4.42 2.65
N VAL A 337 -19.73 -3.84 1.45
CA VAL A 337 -18.79 -4.18 0.38
C VAL A 337 -17.34 -4.02 0.84
N SER A 338 -17.03 -2.95 1.57
CA SER A 338 -15.69 -2.70 2.14
C SER A 338 -15.26 -3.79 3.12
N ASN A 339 -16.17 -4.21 4.01
CA ASN A 339 -15.94 -5.27 4.99
C ASN A 339 -15.74 -6.62 4.31
N GLN A 340 -16.59 -7.00 3.36
CA GLN A 340 -16.47 -8.23 2.58
C GLN A 340 -15.14 -8.29 1.83
N LEU A 341 -14.72 -7.19 1.22
CA LEU A 341 -13.42 -7.07 0.58
C LEU A 341 -12.25 -7.09 1.58
N GLY A 342 -12.45 -6.71 2.84
CA GLY A 342 -11.39 -6.55 3.83
C GLY A 342 -10.47 -5.36 3.50
N HIS A 343 -11.06 -4.23 3.15
CA HIS A 343 -10.34 -2.96 3.07
C HIS A 343 -10.09 -2.43 4.49
N HIS A 344 -8.95 -1.74 4.68
CA HIS A 344 -8.62 -1.17 6.00
C HIS A 344 -9.50 0.03 6.38
N SER A 345 -10.14 0.66 5.40
CA SER A 345 -11.08 1.75 5.59
C SER A 345 -12.11 1.80 4.47
N VAL A 346 -13.32 2.25 4.79
CA VAL A 346 -14.40 2.50 3.82
C VAL A 346 -13.98 3.56 2.80
N LYS A 347 -13.18 4.54 3.22
CA LYS A 347 -12.64 5.58 2.35
C LYS A 347 -11.89 4.99 1.15
N LEU A 348 -11.11 3.91 1.34
CA LEU A 348 -10.43 3.25 0.22
C LEU A 348 -11.43 2.70 -0.81
N THR A 349 -12.55 2.17 -0.36
CA THR A 349 -13.62 1.69 -1.25
C THR A 349 -14.27 2.85 -2.00
N LEU A 350 -14.60 3.92 -1.31
CA LEU A 350 -15.15 5.13 -1.92
C LEU A 350 -14.19 5.72 -2.96
N ASP A 351 -12.93 6.01 -2.58
CA ASP A 351 -11.92 6.60 -3.47
C ASP A 351 -11.68 5.74 -4.74
N THR A 352 -11.91 4.42 -4.62
CA THR A 352 -11.67 3.48 -5.72
C THR A 352 -12.88 3.33 -6.62
N TYR A 353 -14.11 3.31 -6.07
CA TYR A 353 -15.31 2.88 -6.78
C TYR A 353 -16.43 3.93 -6.85
N TYR A 354 -16.19 5.14 -6.39
CA TYR A 354 -17.17 6.24 -6.41
C TYR A 354 -17.86 6.41 -7.76
N HIS A 355 -17.11 6.27 -8.86
CA HIS A 355 -17.62 6.45 -10.22
C HIS A 355 -18.68 5.41 -10.65
N TRP A 356 -18.81 4.30 -9.92
CA TRP A 356 -19.82 3.26 -10.19
C TRP A 356 -21.02 3.34 -9.27
N MET A 357 -21.06 4.31 -8.37
CA MET A 357 -22.23 4.51 -7.53
C MET A 357 -23.41 4.99 -8.40
N PRO A 358 -24.60 4.38 -8.24
CA PRO A 358 -25.77 4.91 -8.90
C PRO A 358 -26.00 6.35 -8.44
N GLY A 359 -26.35 7.22 -9.37
CA GLY A 359 -26.80 8.57 -9.03
C GLY A 359 -28.05 8.51 -8.15
N GLY A 360 -28.23 9.52 -7.28
CA GLY A 360 -29.42 9.59 -6.43
C GLY A 360 -30.69 9.50 -7.27
N LYS A 361 -31.60 8.66 -6.85
CA LYS A 361 -32.92 8.56 -7.47
C LYS A 361 -33.75 9.78 -7.01
N LYS A 362 -34.39 10.51 -7.94
CA LYS A 362 -35.29 11.61 -7.57
C LYS A 362 -36.34 11.17 -6.54
N SER A 363 -36.82 9.92 -6.67
CA SER A 363 -37.75 9.32 -5.70
C SER A 363 -37.21 9.20 -4.26
N GLU A 364 -35.87 9.17 -4.07
CA GLU A 364 -35.28 9.18 -2.73
C GLU A 364 -35.28 10.59 -2.12
N ILE A 365 -35.22 11.61 -2.98
CA ILE A 365 -35.38 13.02 -2.57
C ILE A 365 -36.86 13.32 -2.30
N ASP A 366 -37.73 12.85 -3.19
CA ASP A 366 -39.19 13.01 -3.04
C ASP A 366 -39.70 12.34 -1.76
N ALA A 367 -39.04 11.30 -1.25
CA ALA A 367 -39.36 10.66 0.02
C ALA A 367 -39.06 11.55 1.26
N LEU A 368 -38.38 12.66 1.09
CA LEU A 368 -38.17 13.67 2.13
C LEU A 368 -39.32 14.71 2.18
N ASP A 369 -40.22 14.72 1.16
CA ASP A 369 -41.30 15.63 1.10
C ASP A 369 -42.34 15.31 2.19
N ASP A 370 -42.76 16.33 2.91
CA ASP A 370 -43.87 16.24 3.84
C ASP A 370 -45.16 16.68 3.11
N PRO A 371 -46.09 15.74 2.82
CA PRO A 371 -47.33 16.08 2.15
C PRO A 371 -48.18 17.14 2.87
N SER A 372 -47.98 17.34 4.18
CA SER A 372 -48.71 18.33 4.97
C SER A 372 -48.28 19.77 4.66
N ILE A 373 -47.08 19.98 4.16
CA ILE A 373 -46.54 21.32 3.84
C ILE A 373 -47.16 21.91 2.58
N LEU A 374 -47.57 21.06 1.63
CA LEU A 374 -48.16 21.48 0.35
C LEU A 374 -49.70 21.49 0.34
N GLN A 375 -50.34 21.11 1.44
CA GLN A 375 -51.80 21.30 1.55
C GLN A 375 -52.07 22.79 1.65
N PRO A 376 -52.81 23.39 0.70
CA PRO A 376 -53.23 24.78 0.83
C PRO A 376 -54.04 24.90 2.13
N SER A 377 -53.59 25.79 3.02
CA SER A 377 -54.40 26.14 4.18
C SER A 377 -55.80 26.57 3.67
N ALA A 378 -56.85 25.94 4.19
CA ALA A 378 -58.25 26.12 3.77
C ALA A 378 -58.80 27.54 4.02
N THR A 379 -57.97 28.57 3.93
CA THR A 379 -58.29 29.96 4.27
C THR A 379 -57.81 30.97 3.22
N TYR A 380 -57.91 30.64 1.94
CA TYR A 380 -57.96 31.70 0.94
C TYR A 380 -59.41 31.89 0.54
N PRO A 381 -60.04 33.06 0.84
CA PRO A 381 -61.39 33.36 0.37
C PRO A 381 -61.32 33.39 -1.17
N GLN A 382 -62.19 32.62 -1.80
CA GLN A 382 -62.43 32.68 -3.24
C GLN A 382 -62.84 34.10 -3.60
N PRO A 383 -62.27 34.74 -4.64
CA PRO A 383 -62.84 36.04 -5.08
C PRO A 383 -64.28 35.86 -5.56
N GLU A 384 -65.15 36.65 -5.01
CA GLU A 384 -66.60 36.72 -5.40
C GLU A 384 -66.70 36.87 -6.92
N GLN A 385 -67.35 35.93 -7.58
CA GLN A 385 -67.75 36.08 -8.97
C GLN A 385 -68.76 37.19 -9.04
N LYS A 386 -68.39 38.37 -9.50
CA LYS A 386 -69.33 39.43 -9.87
C LYS A 386 -70.15 38.91 -11.03
N ASN A 387 -71.45 38.65 -10.74
CA ASN A 387 -72.46 38.36 -11.70
C ASN A 387 -72.51 39.45 -12.79
N GLY A 388 -72.23 39.06 -14.01
CA GLY A 388 -72.33 39.94 -15.15
C GLY A 388 -73.76 40.38 -15.39
N VAL A 389 -73.88 41.68 -15.41
CA VAL A 389 -75.16 42.36 -15.82
C VAL A 389 -75.32 42.11 -17.32
N THR A 390 -76.34 41.41 -17.71
CA THR A 390 -76.86 41.32 -19.08
C THR A 390 -77.41 42.70 -19.48
N LEU A 391 -76.76 43.33 -20.44
CA LEU A 391 -77.35 44.45 -21.22
C LEU A 391 -77.94 43.89 -22.51
N ASN A 392 -79.31 43.87 -22.56
CA ASN A 392 -80.06 43.79 -23.81
C ASN A 392 -80.01 45.14 -24.53
N ALA A 393 -79.59 45.12 -25.77
CA ALA A 393 -80.17 45.86 -26.93
C ALA A 393 -79.52 45.44 -28.21
#